data_4e2c5acc0b71ff52bdfe74dfa546647c
#
_entry.id   4e2c5acc0b71ff52bdfe74dfa546647c
#
_cell.length_a   1.000
_cell.length_b   1.000
_cell.length_c   1.000
_cell.angle_alpha   90.00
_cell.angle_beta   90.00
_cell.angle_gamma   90.00
#
_symmetry.space_group_name_H-M   'P 1'
#
loop_
_entity.id
_entity.type
_entity.pdbx_description
1 polymer ?
#
loop_
_entity_poly.entity_id
_entity_poly.type
_entity_poly.pdbx_seq_one_letter_code
_entity_poly.pdbx_strand_id
1 'polypeptide(L)'
;GRCIHYNGAGNGPTCDAGVKYNDVRDDTVTKGWRLPCFRESVAKPCPKCEFPTPEEVAEQVQAIEASFERSNSAMHACYEDAQHRGFRKGHGGAATIVCPVCGHGALHYSVASYNGHMHGRCETEGCVAWMQ
;
A
#
# COMPACT_ATOMS: atom_id res chain seq x y z
N GLY A 1 -6.95 -3.81 14.72
CA GLY A 1 -7.57 -4.40 13.56
C GLY A 1 -8.95 -3.84 13.21
N ARG A 2 -9.36 -4.05 12.01
CA ARG A 2 -10.65 -3.59 11.50
C ARG A 2 -11.41 -4.72 10.82
N CYS A 3 -12.74 -4.56 10.73
CA CYS A 3 -13.61 -5.51 10.06
C CYS A 3 -13.18 -5.74 8.60
N ILE A 4 -13.27 -6.98 8.12
CA ILE A 4 -12.89 -7.34 6.75
C ILE A 4 -13.74 -6.64 5.68
N HIS A 5 -14.95 -6.22 6.02
CA HIS A 5 -15.86 -5.50 5.11
C HIS A 5 -15.62 -3.99 5.07
N TYR A 6 -14.79 -3.46 5.96
CA TYR A 6 -14.49 -2.04 6.00
C TYR A 6 -13.57 -1.65 4.84
N ASN A 7 -14.00 -0.66 4.07
CA ASN A 7 -13.22 -0.09 3.00
C ASN A 7 -13.09 1.43 3.21
N GLY A 8 -11.88 1.90 3.50
CA GLY A 8 -11.58 3.30 3.72
C GLY A 8 -11.10 4.06 2.48
N ALA A 9 -11.08 3.41 1.32
CA ALA A 9 -10.63 4.04 0.08
C ALA A 9 -11.69 4.95 -0.55
N GLY A 10 -11.26 5.87 -1.39
CA GLY A 10 -12.16 6.75 -2.14
C GLY A 10 -12.73 7.91 -1.33
N ASN A 11 -13.97 8.28 -1.58
CA ASN A 11 -14.65 9.47 -1.05
C ASN A 11 -15.22 9.27 0.36
N GLY A 12 -14.61 8.44 1.14
CA GLY A 12 -15.01 8.14 2.50
C GLY A 12 -15.19 6.64 2.73
N PRO A 13 -15.33 6.24 4.01
CA PRO A 13 -15.44 4.83 4.34
C PRO A 13 -16.73 4.22 3.82
N THR A 14 -16.64 2.99 3.30
CA THR A 14 -17.75 2.18 2.83
C THR A 14 -17.67 0.78 3.43
N CYS A 15 -18.77 0.05 3.40
CA CYS A 15 -18.84 -1.34 3.86
C CYS A 15 -19.17 -2.26 2.68
N ASP A 16 -18.30 -3.21 2.40
CA ASP A 16 -18.48 -4.17 1.30
C ASP A 16 -19.62 -5.16 1.57
N ALA A 17 -20.09 -5.30 2.82
CA ALA A 17 -21.27 -6.08 3.17
C ALA A 17 -22.59 -5.29 2.98
N GLY A 18 -22.52 -4.06 2.47
CA GLY A 18 -23.69 -3.23 2.18
C GLY A 18 -24.31 -2.54 3.38
N VAL A 19 -23.65 -2.51 4.52
CA VAL A 19 -24.12 -1.80 5.72
C VAL A 19 -23.82 -0.30 5.57
N LYS A 20 -24.82 0.53 5.87
CA LYS A 20 -24.63 1.99 5.90
C LYS A 20 -24.09 2.39 7.28
N TYR A 21 -23.02 3.16 7.31
CA TYR A 21 -22.38 3.55 8.56
C TYR A 21 -23.30 4.36 9.48
N ASN A 22 -24.16 5.20 8.92
CA ASN A 22 -25.13 5.94 9.73
C ASN A 22 -26.11 5.04 10.50
N ASP A 23 -26.35 3.82 10.00
CA ASP A 23 -27.23 2.85 10.65
C ASP A 23 -26.57 2.11 11.81
N VAL A 24 -25.22 2.04 11.83
CA VAL A 24 -24.44 1.31 12.84
C VAL A 24 -23.59 2.21 13.71
N ARG A 25 -23.50 3.50 13.39
CA ARG A 25 -22.74 4.45 14.18
C ARG A 25 -23.38 4.63 15.55
N ASP A 26 -22.57 4.47 16.58
CA ASP A 26 -23.02 4.64 17.96
C ASP A 26 -22.73 6.05 18.47
N ASP A 27 -23.74 6.92 18.45
CA ASP A 27 -23.63 8.31 18.87
C ASP A 27 -23.54 8.48 20.39
N THR A 28 -23.72 7.41 21.17
CA THR A 28 -23.52 7.44 22.62
C THR A 28 -22.05 7.39 23.01
N VAL A 29 -21.17 6.99 22.09
CA VAL A 29 -19.73 6.95 22.33
C VAL A 29 -19.19 8.38 22.30
N THR A 30 -18.62 8.82 23.43
CA THR A 30 -18.05 10.16 23.58
C THR A 30 -16.55 10.21 23.34
N LYS A 31 -15.84 9.08 23.55
CA LYS A 31 -14.41 8.95 23.30
C LYS A 31 -14.14 7.67 22.52
N GLY A 32 -13.31 7.79 21.47
CA GLY A 32 -12.92 6.69 20.64
C GLY A 32 -13.81 6.50 19.41
N TRP A 33 -13.77 5.30 18.85
CA TRP A 33 -14.44 4.98 17.60
C TRP A 33 -15.96 4.81 17.79
N ARG A 34 -16.74 5.51 16.99
CA ARG A 34 -18.19 5.40 16.96
C ARG A 34 -18.71 4.29 16.04
N LEU A 35 -17.83 3.76 15.21
CA LEU A 35 -18.15 2.64 14.32
C LEU A 35 -17.66 1.32 14.90
N PRO A 36 -18.45 0.23 14.81
CA PRO A 36 -18.05 -1.07 15.31
C PRO A 36 -17.06 -1.80 14.42
N CYS A 37 -16.62 -1.18 13.32
CA CYS A 37 -15.73 -1.77 12.33
C CYS A 37 -14.28 -1.96 12.82
N PHE A 38 -13.94 -1.41 13.96
CA PHE A 38 -12.61 -1.51 14.55
C PHE A 38 -12.65 -2.39 15.81
N ARG A 39 -11.68 -3.29 15.94
CA ARG A 39 -11.62 -4.22 17.07
C ARG A 39 -11.56 -3.51 18.42
N GLU A 40 -10.90 -2.36 18.48
CA GLU A 40 -10.74 -1.54 19.67
C GLU A 40 -11.96 -0.65 19.97
N SER A 41 -12.99 -0.71 19.12
CA SER A 41 -14.18 0.11 19.29
C SER A 41 -15.01 -0.36 20.46
N VAL A 42 -15.53 0.61 21.23
CA VAL A 42 -16.52 0.37 22.29
C VAL A 42 -17.96 0.57 21.80
N ALA A 43 -18.12 0.85 20.52
CA ALA A 43 -19.42 1.02 19.90
C ALA A 43 -20.22 -0.30 19.91
N LYS A 44 -21.57 -0.17 19.87
CA LYS A 44 -22.45 -1.31 19.79
C LYS A 44 -22.10 -2.19 18.58
N PRO A 45 -21.93 -3.52 18.76
CA PRO A 45 -21.50 -4.42 17.69
C PRO A 45 -22.43 -4.41 16.46
N CYS A 46 -21.82 -4.48 15.27
CA CYS A 46 -22.55 -4.69 14.02
C CYS A 46 -22.75 -6.21 13.81
N PRO A 47 -23.99 -6.67 13.46
CA PRO A 47 -24.26 -8.10 13.24
C PRO A 47 -23.46 -8.71 12.07
N LYS A 48 -23.04 -7.90 11.09
CA LYS A 48 -22.26 -8.33 9.91
C LYS A 48 -20.76 -8.10 10.07
N CYS A 49 -20.31 -7.64 11.24
CA CYS A 49 -18.90 -7.38 11.47
C CYS A 49 -18.11 -8.68 11.60
N GLU A 50 -17.04 -8.79 10.82
CA GLU A 50 -16.11 -9.90 10.86
C GLU A 50 -14.68 -9.37 10.95
N PHE A 51 -13.93 -9.90 11.91
CA PHE A 51 -12.50 -9.59 12.02
C PHE A 51 -11.67 -10.75 11.46
N PRO A 52 -10.52 -10.44 10.83
CA PRO A 52 -9.65 -11.51 10.34
C PRO A 52 -9.11 -12.35 11.49
N THR A 53 -8.89 -13.64 11.24
CA THR A 53 -8.27 -14.55 12.21
C THR A 53 -6.80 -14.19 12.40
N PRO A 54 -6.14 -14.61 13.52
CA PRO A 54 -4.70 -14.40 13.69
C PRO A 54 -3.86 -14.96 12.53
N GLU A 55 -4.28 -16.09 11.94
CA GLU A 55 -3.62 -16.71 10.80
C GLU A 55 -3.74 -15.85 9.54
N GLU A 56 -4.93 -15.31 9.27
CA GLU A 56 -5.17 -14.40 8.15
C GLU A 56 -4.36 -13.11 8.30
N VAL A 57 -4.25 -12.56 9.51
CA VAL A 57 -3.42 -11.38 9.80
C VAL A 57 -1.95 -11.69 9.54
N ALA A 58 -1.46 -12.84 9.99
CA ALA A 58 -0.07 -13.26 9.77
C ALA A 58 0.24 -13.40 8.27
N GLU A 59 -0.66 -13.99 7.48
CA GLU A 59 -0.52 -14.09 6.03
C GLU A 59 -0.46 -12.71 5.36
N GLN A 60 -1.31 -11.79 5.78
CA GLN A 60 -1.31 -10.42 5.25
C GLN A 60 -0.01 -9.69 5.57
N VAL A 61 0.49 -9.82 6.81
CA VAL A 61 1.78 -9.23 7.21
C VAL A 61 2.92 -9.78 6.38
N GLN A 62 2.97 -11.10 6.19
CA GLN A 62 4.01 -11.74 5.36
C GLN A 62 3.95 -11.25 3.91
N ALA A 63 2.75 -11.11 3.34
CA ALA A 63 2.59 -10.61 1.98
C ALA A 63 3.07 -9.16 1.84
N ILE A 64 2.79 -8.31 2.83
CA ILE A 64 3.25 -6.91 2.87
C ILE A 64 4.77 -6.86 2.98
N GLU A 65 5.37 -7.63 3.88
CA GLU A 65 6.83 -7.69 4.05
C GLU A 65 7.53 -8.17 2.78
N ALA A 66 7.02 -9.21 2.12
CA ALA A 66 7.55 -9.70 0.85
C ALA A 66 7.44 -8.64 -0.26
N SER A 67 6.35 -7.89 -0.31
CA SER A 67 6.16 -6.79 -1.25
C SER A 67 7.17 -5.66 -1.00
N PHE A 68 7.41 -5.29 0.26
CA PHE A 68 8.44 -4.32 0.63
C PHE A 68 9.84 -4.74 0.21
N GLU A 69 10.21 -6.00 0.45
CA GLU A 69 11.52 -6.52 0.06
C GLU A 69 11.71 -6.45 -1.46
N ARG A 70 10.70 -6.83 -2.24
CA ARG A 70 10.74 -6.73 -3.70
C ARG A 70 10.93 -5.28 -4.15
N SER A 71 10.13 -4.36 -3.62
CA SER A 71 10.21 -2.94 -3.96
C SER A 71 11.55 -2.34 -3.57
N ASN A 72 12.06 -2.65 -2.38
CA ASN A 72 13.35 -2.15 -1.90
C ASN A 72 14.50 -2.66 -2.77
N SER A 73 14.47 -3.93 -3.16
CA SER A 73 15.49 -4.51 -4.05
C SER A 73 15.51 -3.81 -5.40
N ALA A 74 14.35 -3.58 -6.00
CA ALA A 74 14.23 -2.88 -7.28
C ALA A 74 14.65 -1.41 -7.16
N MET A 75 14.21 -0.71 -6.12
CA MET A 75 14.59 0.68 -5.87
C MET A 75 16.10 0.82 -5.68
N HIS A 76 16.71 -0.06 -4.91
CA HIS A 76 18.17 -0.03 -4.68
C HIS A 76 18.96 -0.19 -5.97
N ALA A 77 18.57 -1.12 -6.83
CA ALA A 77 19.21 -1.30 -8.13
C ALA A 77 19.07 -0.05 -9.02
N CYS A 78 17.89 0.58 -9.00
CA CYS A 78 17.67 1.82 -9.74
C CYS A 78 18.47 2.99 -9.16
N TYR A 79 18.61 3.10 -7.84
CA TYR A 79 19.44 4.13 -7.22
C TYR A 79 20.92 3.99 -7.61
N GLU A 80 21.45 2.79 -7.63
CA GLU A 80 22.82 2.55 -8.08
C GLU A 80 22.99 2.94 -9.54
N ASP A 81 22.08 2.52 -10.42
CA ASP A 81 22.13 2.88 -11.83
C ASP A 81 22.00 4.41 -12.04
N ALA A 82 21.10 5.05 -11.30
CA ALA A 82 20.92 6.50 -11.34
C ALA A 82 22.19 7.25 -10.92
N GLN A 83 22.88 6.77 -9.88
CA GLN A 83 24.17 7.36 -9.45
C GLN A 83 25.21 7.27 -10.55
N HIS A 84 25.33 6.15 -11.24
CA HIS A 84 26.23 5.99 -12.37
C HIS A 84 25.91 6.93 -13.53
N ARG A 85 24.64 7.23 -13.75
CA ARG A 85 24.17 8.14 -14.80
C ARG A 85 24.18 9.61 -14.38
N GLY A 86 24.38 9.90 -13.09
CA GLY A 86 24.33 11.25 -12.55
C GLY A 86 22.92 11.82 -12.38
N PHE A 87 21.90 10.98 -12.33
CA PHE A 87 20.52 11.43 -12.09
C PHE A 87 20.34 11.82 -10.62
N ARG A 88 19.83 13.02 -10.38
CA ARG A 88 19.59 13.58 -9.06
C ARG A 88 18.68 14.80 -9.15
N LYS A 89 18.33 15.38 -8.01
CA LYS A 89 17.66 16.68 -7.99
C LYS A 89 18.45 17.71 -8.80
N GLY A 90 17.80 18.37 -9.73
CA GLY A 90 18.42 19.31 -10.68
C GLY A 90 18.95 18.65 -11.96
N HIS A 91 19.13 17.35 -11.98
CA HIS A 91 19.61 16.57 -13.14
C HIS A 91 18.82 15.27 -13.26
N GLY A 92 17.52 15.39 -13.54
CA GLY A 92 16.64 14.26 -13.72
C GLY A 92 16.90 13.50 -15.03
N GLY A 93 16.33 12.32 -15.11
CA GLY A 93 16.41 11.49 -16.29
C GLY A 93 15.60 10.22 -16.13
N ALA A 94 15.62 9.41 -17.17
CA ALA A 94 14.94 8.12 -17.19
C ALA A 94 15.87 7.06 -17.79
N ALA A 95 15.77 5.84 -17.31
CA ALA A 95 16.55 4.72 -17.80
C ALA A 95 15.81 3.40 -17.59
N THR A 96 16.37 2.34 -18.14
CA THR A 96 15.83 0.98 -18.04
C THR A 96 16.96 0.05 -17.64
N ILE A 97 16.70 -0.83 -16.67
CA ILE A 97 17.62 -1.88 -16.25
C ILE A 97 16.88 -3.24 -16.27
N VAL A 98 17.62 -4.31 -16.18
CA VAL A 98 17.04 -5.63 -15.96
C VAL A 98 16.49 -5.68 -14.52
N CYS A 99 15.22 -6.06 -14.36
CA CYS A 99 14.61 -6.13 -13.05
C CYS A 99 15.28 -7.20 -12.17
N PRO A 100 15.80 -6.84 -10.98
CA PRO A 100 16.44 -7.81 -10.09
C PRO A 100 15.45 -8.76 -9.42
N VAL A 101 14.17 -8.43 -9.45
CA VAL A 101 13.11 -9.22 -8.81
C VAL A 101 12.70 -10.40 -9.70
N CYS A 102 12.26 -10.13 -10.93
CA CYS A 102 11.87 -11.18 -11.85
C CYS A 102 13.05 -11.71 -12.69
N GLY A 103 14.13 -10.97 -12.81
CA GLY A 103 15.35 -11.37 -13.50
C GLY A 103 15.29 -11.31 -15.03
N HIS A 104 14.14 -11.02 -15.62
CA HIS A 104 13.95 -11.02 -17.08
C HIS A 104 13.20 -9.82 -17.64
N GLY A 105 12.40 -9.12 -16.82
CA GLY A 105 11.64 -7.96 -17.25
C GLY A 105 12.48 -6.70 -17.31
N ALA A 106 12.05 -5.72 -18.12
CA ALA A 106 12.63 -4.40 -18.13
C ALA A 106 12.04 -3.56 -16.99
N LEU A 107 12.91 -3.05 -16.14
CA LEU A 107 12.54 -2.15 -15.05
C LEU A 107 12.82 -0.72 -15.51
N HIS A 108 11.77 0.01 -15.81
CA HIS A 108 11.82 1.41 -16.20
C HIS A 108 11.75 2.29 -14.97
N TYR A 109 12.65 3.26 -14.86
CA TYR A 109 12.61 4.25 -13.79
C TYR A 109 12.89 5.65 -14.30
N SER A 110 12.46 6.62 -13.53
CA SER A 110 12.76 8.03 -13.79
C SER A 110 13.05 8.76 -12.49
N VAL A 111 13.92 9.75 -12.58
CA VAL A 111 14.26 10.67 -11.49
C VAL A 111 13.80 12.06 -11.88
N ALA A 112 12.94 12.66 -11.09
CA ALA A 112 12.44 14.01 -11.35
C ALA A 112 13.50 15.05 -11.00
N SER A 113 13.77 15.99 -11.93
CA SER A 113 14.71 17.10 -11.70
C SER A 113 14.24 18.01 -10.57
N TYR A 114 12.93 18.15 -10.40
CA TYR A 114 12.32 19.07 -9.44
C TYR A 114 12.67 18.71 -7.98
N ASN A 115 12.56 17.46 -7.60
CA ASN A 115 12.73 17.03 -6.21
C ASN A 115 13.67 15.83 -6.03
N GLY A 116 14.15 15.24 -7.11
CA GLY A 116 15.00 14.05 -7.06
C GLY A 116 14.26 12.76 -6.75
N HIS A 117 12.93 12.78 -6.71
CA HIS A 117 12.13 11.59 -6.44
C HIS A 117 12.18 10.61 -7.60
N MET A 118 12.15 9.33 -7.26
CA MET A 118 12.23 8.24 -8.23
C MET A 118 10.90 7.52 -8.35
N HIS A 119 10.53 7.21 -9.58
CA HIS A 119 9.41 6.31 -9.91
C HIS A 119 9.97 5.12 -10.66
N GLY A 120 9.39 3.96 -10.46
CA GLY A 120 9.83 2.78 -11.20
C GLY A 120 8.70 1.80 -11.46
N ARG A 121 8.81 1.06 -12.56
CA ARG A 121 7.85 0.04 -12.95
C ARG A 121 8.52 -1.04 -13.77
N CYS A 122 8.33 -2.30 -13.38
CA CYS A 122 8.72 -3.45 -14.18
C CYS A 122 7.66 -3.74 -15.25
N GLU A 123 8.10 -4.09 -16.46
CA GLU A 123 7.19 -4.52 -17.54
C GLU A 123 6.46 -5.82 -17.24
N THR A 124 7.03 -6.67 -16.40
CA THR A 124 6.37 -7.91 -15.98
C THR A 124 5.18 -7.58 -15.12
N GLU A 125 3.99 -7.99 -15.57
CA GLU A 125 2.75 -7.78 -14.84
C GLU A 125 2.83 -8.36 -13.42
N GLY A 126 2.41 -7.58 -12.44
CA GLY A 126 2.41 -8.01 -11.04
C GLY A 126 3.79 -8.06 -10.37
N CYS A 127 4.87 -7.63 -11.03
CA CYS A 127 6.21 -7.66 -10.45
C CYS A 127 6.42 -6.53 -9.43
N VAL A 128 6.89 -5.36 -9.86
CA VAL A 128 7.11 -4.21 -8.96
C VAL A 128 6.72 -2.90 -9.64
N ALA A 129 6.23 -1.97 -8.82
CA ALA A 129 6.02 -0.58 -9.20
C ALA A 129 6.05 0.28 -7.94
N TRP A 130 6.62 1.47 -8.03
CA TRP A 130 6.62 2.42 -6.91
C TRP A 130 6.64 3.86 -7.38
N MET A 131 6.22 4.74 -6.48
CA MET A 131 6.23 6.19 -6.68
C MET A 131 6.61 6.84 -5.35
N GLN A 132 7.61 7.71 -5.37
CA GLN A 132 7.99 8.49 -4.21
C GLN A 132 7.18 9.76 -4.07
#